data_87b71330a6c394e5c869b7ac5dca287f
#
_entry.id   87b71330a6c394e5c869b7ac5dca287f
#
_cell.length_a   1.000
_cell.length_b   1.000
_cell.length_c   1.000
_cell.angle_alpha   90.00
_cell.angle_beta   90.00
_cell.angle_gamma   90.00
#
_symmetry.space_group_name_H-M   'P 1'
#
loop_
_entity.id
_entity.type
_entity.pdbx_description
1 polymer ?
#
loop_
_entity_poly.entity_id
_entity_poly.type
_entity_poly.pdbx_seq_one_letter_code
_entity_poly.pdbx_strand_id
1 'polypeptide(L)' 'MIYENIASLCQERHISIARLERECGFGNATIRGWVTSSPTLAKVQKVAEFFGVSVDDLIKKGGE' A
#
# COMPACT_ATOMS: atom_id res chain seq x y z
N MET A 1 1.28 0.91 -10.76
CA MET A 1 2.25 0.29 -9.87
C MET A 1 1.73 0.27 -8.46
N ILE A 2 2.29 -0.59 -7.64
CA ILE A 2 1.70 -0.82 -6.32
C ILE A 2 1.76 0.41 -5.41
N TYR A 3 2.86 1.15 -5.44
CA TYR A 3 2.97 2.33 -4.58
C TYR A 3 1.90 3.36 -4.92
N GLU A 4 1.72 3.62 -6.19
CA GLU A 4 0.74 4.61 -6.63
C GLU A 4 -0.68 4.19 -6.29
N ASN A 5 -0.96 2.89 -6.42
CA ASN A 5 -2.28 2.39 -6.06
C ASN A 5 -2.54 2.57 -4.57
N ILE A 6 -1.54 2.27 -3.74
CA ILE A 6 -1.66 2.44 -2.30
C ILE A 6 -1.79 3.93 -1.95
N ALA A 7 -1.01 4.78 -2.60
CA ALA A 7 -1.10 6.22 -2.35
C ALA A 7 -2.48 6.75 -2.68
N SER A 8 -3.07 6.28 -3.78
CA SER A 8 -4.42 6.68 -4.15
C SER A 8 -5.43 6.25 -3.11
N LEU A 9 -5.32 5.03 -2.60
CA LEU A 9 -6.23 4.56 -1.56
C LEU A 9 -6.08 5.37 -0.28
N CYS A 10 -4.84 5.69 0.09
CA CYS A 10 -4.61 6.54 1.26
C CYS A 10 -5.28 7.89 1.09
N GLN A 11 -5.18 8.46 -0.10
CA GLN A 11 -5.81 9.75 -0.37
C GLN A 11 -7.33 9.65 -0.26
N GLU A 12 -7.91 8.59 -0.81
CA GLU A 12 -9.36 8.38 -0.72
C GLU A 12 -9.83 8.21 0.72
N ARG A 13 -9.02 7.57 1.54
CA ARG A 13 -9.36 7.31 2.94
C ARG A 13 -8.89 8.41 3.87
N HIS A 14 -8.25 9.45 3.33
CA HIS A 14 -7.79 10.61 4.11
C HIS A 14 -6.79 10.21 5.18
N ILE A 15 -5.88 9.30 4.86
CA ILE A 15 -4.79 8.94 5.76
C ILE A 15 -3.46 9.12 5.04
N SER A 16 -2.39 9.29 5.81
CA SER A 16 -1.06 9.42 5.24
C SER A 16 -0.43 8.05 5.03
N ILE A 17 0.57 7.98 4.15
CA ILE A 17 1.35 6.77 3.98
C ILE A 17 2.03 6.39 5.30
N ALA A 18 2.53 7.39 6.04
CA ALA A 18 3.19 7.12 7.31
C ALA A 18 2.22 6.49 8.31
N ARG A 19 0.98 6.95 8.31
CA ARG A 19 -0.02 6.34 9.19
C ARG A 19 -0.32 4.91 8.80
N LEU A 20 -0.42 4.66 7.50
CA LEU A 20 -0.66 3.31 7.01
C LEU A 20 0.47 2.38 7.44
N GLU A 21 1.71 2.83 7.31
CA GLU A 21 2.86 2.04 7.74
C GLU A 21 2.74 1.67 9.21
N ARG A 22 2.36 2.63 10.02
CA ARG A 22 2.22 2.41 11.46
C ARG A 22 1.09 1.45 11.78
N GLU A 23 -0.05 1.62 11.10
CA GLU A 23 -1.21 0.76 11.34
C GLU A 23 -0.95 -0.68 10.92
N CYS A 24 -0.14 -0.87 9.89
CA CYS A 24 0.22 -2.21 9.43
C CYS A 24 1.38 -2.81 10.22
N GLY A 25 1.98 -2.05 11.12
CA GLY A 25 3.12 -2.55 11.89
C GLY A 25 4.41 -2.55 11.12
N PHE A 26 4.51 -1.76 10.06
CA PHE A 26 5.72 -1.66 9.26
C PHE A 26 6.67 -0.62 9.87
N GLY A 27 7.94 -0.74 9.52
CA GLY A 27 8.93 0.27 9.92
C GLY A 27 8.78 1.53 9.08
N ASN A 28 9.50 2.58 9.48
CA ASN A 28 9.48 3.85 8.77
C ASN A 28 9.91 3.67 7.33
N ALA A 29 9.19 4.34 6.43
CA ALA A 29 9.51 4.40 5.01
C ALA A 29 9.46 3.04 4.31
N THR A 30 8.82 2.04 4.92
CA THR A 30 8.69 0.73 4.29
C THR A 30 7.90 0.84 3.00
N ILE A 31 6.72 1.46 3.06
CA ILE A 31 5.88 1.59 1.86
C ILE A 31 6.50 2.57 0.88
N ARG A 32 7.10 3.64 1.36
CA ARG A 32 7.76 4.59 0.47
C ARG A 32 8.89 3.95 -0.32
N GLY A 33 9.56 2.97 0.27
CA GLY A 33 10.60 2.24 -0.44
C GLY A 33 10.08 1.43 -1.61
N TRP A 34 8.78 1.19 -1.67
CA TRP A 34 8.20 0.41 -2.76
C TRP A 34 8.15 1.19 -4.09
N VAL A 35 8.51 2.46 -4.08
CA VAL A 35 8.69 3.20 -5.32
C VAL A 35 9.81 2.58 -6.16
N THR A 36 10.86 2.11 -5.49
CA THR A 36 12.04 1.58 -6.18
C THR A 36 12.26 0.09 -5.94
N SER A 37 11.61 -0.50 -4.95
CA SER A 37 11.80 -1.92 -4.67
C SER A 37 10.44 -2.59 -4.55
N SER A 38 10.44 -3.92 -4.70
CA SER A 38 9.20 -4.69 -4.66
C SER A 38 8.91 -5.12 -3.22
N PRO A 39 7.66 -5.01 -2.78
CA PRO A 39 7.27 -5.52 -1.47
C PRO A 39 7.16 -7.04 -1.48
N THR A 40 7.19 -7.64 -0.29
CA THR A 40 6.88 -9.05 -0.17
C THR A 40 5.38 -9.24 -0.24
N LEU A 41 4.97 -10.45 -0.63
CA LEU A 41 3.54 -10.76 -0.69
C LEU A 41 2.87 -10.59 0.67
N ALA A 42 3.56 -10.99 1.74
CA ALA A 42 3.00 -10.87 3.08
C ALA A 42 2.67 -9.42 3.43
N LYS A 43 3.54 -8.48 3.05
CA LYS A 43 3.28 -7.07 3.33
C LYS A 43 2.18 -6.52 2.46
N VAL A 44 2.12 -6.95 1.20
CA VAL A 44 1.03 -6.54 0.31
C VAL A 44 -0.31 -7.02 0.85
N GLN A 45 -0.36 -8.27 1.33
CA GLN A 45 -1.59 -8.82 1.91
C GLN A 45 -2.02 -8.03 3.14
N LYS A 46 -1.07 -7.59 3.96
CA LYS A 46 -1.37 -6.80 5.13
C LYS A 46 -2.05 -5.48 4.76
N VAL A 47 -1.52 -4.82 3.74
CA VAL A 47 -2.11 -3.56 3.27
C VAL A 47 -3.50 -3.82 2.68
N ALA A 48 -3.65 -4.88 1.92
CA ALA A 48 -4.94 -5.22 1.32
C ALA A 48 -6.00 -5.45 2.41
N GLU A 49 -5.63 -6.17 3.46
CA GLU A 49 -6.53 -6.40 4.58
C GLU A 49 -6.92 -5.10 5.27
N PHE A 50 -5.95 -4.21 5.43
CA PHE A 50 -6.23 -2.93 6.07
C PHE A 50 -7.28 -2.13 5.30
N PHE A 51 -7.17 -2.12 3.99
CA PHE A 51 -8.12 -1.37 3.15
C PHE A 51 -9.38 -2.16 2.80
N GLY A 52 -9.40 -3.45 3.06
CA GLY A 52 -10.53 -4.29 2.69
C GLY A 52 -10.64 -4.52 1.19
N VAL A 53 -9.51 -4.58 0.51
CA VAL A 53 -9.47 -4.81 -0.94
C VAL A 53 -8.63 -6.05 -1.22
N SER A 54 -8.64 -6.52 -2.46
CA SER A 54 -7.84 -7.66 -2.85
C SER A 54 -6.41 -7.25 -3.14
N VAL A 55 -5.49 -8.22 -3.10
CA VAL A 55 -4.11 -7.96 -3.50
C VAL A 55 -4.07 -7.51 -4.96
N ASP A 56 -4.91 -8.10 -5.80
CA ASP A 56 -4.98 -7.70 -7.22
C ASP A 56 -5.31 -6.22 -7.38
N ASP A 57 -6.19 -5.70 -6.52
CA ASP A 57 -6.53 -4.28 -6.57
C ASP A 57 -5.33 -3.39 -6.32
N LEU A 58 -4.36 -3.88 -5.54
CA LEU A 58 -3.20 -3.09 -5.22
C LEU A 58 -2.13 -3.14 -6.31
N ILE A 59 -2.06 -4.22 -7.05
CA ILE A 59 -0.95 -4.41 -7.98
C ILE A 59 -1.33 -4.11 -9.43
N LYS A 60 -2.61 -4.00 -9.75
CA LYS A 60 -2.98 -3.71 -11.12
C LYS A 60 -2.65 -2.25 -11.46
N LYS A 61 -2.47 -1.99 -12.75
CA LYS A 61 -2.15 -0.65 -13.19
C LYS A 61 -3.34 0.27 -12.98
N GLY A 62 -3.05 1.49 -12.54
CA GLY A 62 -4.10 2.48 -12.37
C GLY A 62 -4.80 2.75 -13.69
N GLY A 63 -6.12 2.88 -13.63
CA GLY A 63 -6.92 3.17 -14.81
C GLY A 63 -7.28 1.98 -15.67
N GLU A 64 -6.84 0.82 -15.29
CA GLU A 64 -7.14 -0.39 -16.06
C GLU A 64 -8.49 -0.98 -15.72
#